data_f811cfad6ddebd078b7d49933f13c994
#
_entry.id   f811cfad6ddebd078b7d49933f13c994
#
_cell.length_a   1.000
_cell.length_b   1.000
_cell.length_c   1.000
_cell.angle_alpha   90.00
_cell.angle_beta   90.00
_cell.angle_gamma   90.00
#
_symmetry.space_group_name_H-M   'P 1'
#
loop_
_entity.id
_entity.type
_entity.pdbx_description
1 polymer ?
#
loop_
_entity_poly.entity_id
_entity_poly.type
_entity_poly.pdbx_seq_one_letter_code
_entity_poly.pdbx_strand_id
1 'polypeptide(L)'
;MGVMEIDPGLNGYLQPRVKPNEAEVRLFLREVNYHCPLCGAELQSHKQKKLSERKFQIAHIYPNSPTEKQASTLKVLKRLGNTCESFENKIALCKNCHGTQDYQTTAEDYLKLLEKKEKCLRQTALEDATATLGLETEIESVIRNIVKIDEVDIEELNYKAVPIANKFEKGEGALKIKVKGYVLAYFTYITDLFKSLDSNSTFNFNILCMQIRTCFMKMNDTKANKNEIFDAMVQWINNKTGNISKEACEAIVSFFIQNCEVFYEITK
;
A
#
# COMPACT_ATOMS: atom_id res chain seq x y z
N MET A 1 -5.26 -44.86 22.56
CA MET A 1 -4.45 -43.95 21.73
C MET A 1 -5.28 -43.66 20.48
N GLY A 2 -6.06 -42.58 20.53
CA GLY A 2 -6.85 -42.16 19.36
C GLY A 2 -5.94 -41.62 18.28
N VAL A 3 -6.02 -42.19 17.10
CA VAL A 3 -5.36 -41.65 15.89
C VAL A 3 -6.06 -40.33 15.61
N MET A 4 -5.34 -39.21 15.77
CA MET A 4 -5.84 -37.91 15.37
C MET A 4 -6.10 -37.93 13.87
N GLU A 5 -7.33 -37.72 13.43
CA GLU A 5 -7.61 -37.27 12.08
C GLU A 5 -7.01 -35.88 11.89
N ILE A 6 -5.80 -35.84 11.35
CA ILE A 6 -5.19 -34.60 10.87
C ILE A 6 -6.12 -34.08 9.78
N ASP A 7 -6.60 -32.85 9.92
CA ASP A 7 -7.39 -32.16 8.89
C ASP A 7 -6.73 -32.41 7.51
N PRO A 8 -7.43 -33.02 6.54
CA PRO A 8 -6.86 -33.30 5.23
C PRO A 8 -6.27 -32.06 4.53
N GLY A 9 -6.77 -30.86 4.86
CA GLY A 9 -6.23 -29.60 4.38
C GLY A 9 -4.90 -29.17 5.04
N LEU A 10 -4.42 -29.86 6.10
CA LEU A 10 -3.09 -29.64 6.70
C LEU A 10 -2.01 -30.53 6.10
N ASN A 11 -2.38 -31.66 5.49
CA ASN A 11 -1.45 -32.55 4.81
C ASN A 11 -0.86 -31.87 3.56
N GLY A 12 0.31 -31.31 3.66
CA GLY A 12 0.98 -30.56 2.59
C GLY A 12 1.14 -29.08 2.91
N TYR A 13 0.30 -28.49 3.77
CA TYR A 13 0.47 -27.12 4.21
C TYR A 13 1.59 -27.00 5.27
N LEU A 14 1.66 -27.92 6.22
CA LEU A 14 2.73 -27.95 7.22
C LEU A 14 4.02 -28.49 6.60
N GLN A 15 5.10 -27.72 6.71
CA GLN A 15 6.40 -28.03 6.16
C GLN A 15 7.48 -27.88 7.25
N PRO A 16 8.64 -28.57 7.14
CA PRO A 16 9.76 -28.34 8.01
C PRO A 16 10.15 -26.85 8.02
N ARG A 17 10.45 -26.33 9.21
CA ARG A 17 10.80 -24.92 9.39
C ARG A 17 12.07 -24.55 8.64
N VAL A 18 11.99 -23.54 7.79
CA VAL A 18 13.11 -22.98 7.05
C VAL A 18 13.48 -21.62 7.64
N LYS A 19 14.77 -21.46 7.97
CA LYS A 19 15.28 -20.17 8.48
C LYS A 19 15.36 -19.18 7.31
N PRO A 20 14.71 -18.01 7.39
CA PRO A 20 14.83 -17.00 6.36
C PRO A 20 16.26 -16.54 6.16
N ASN A 21 16.69 -16.38 4.91
CA ASN A 21 17.97 -15.78 4.58
C ASN A 21 17.94 -14.26 4.79
N GLU A 22 19.11 -13.59 4.64
CA GLU A 22 19.18 -12.15 4.90
C GLU A 22 18.37 -11.28 3.91
N ALA A 23 18.22 -11.73 2.67
CA ALA A 23 17.41 -11.03 1.69
C ALA A 23 15.91 -11.10 2.06
N GLU A 24 15.44 -12.28 2.42
CA GLU A 24 14.08 -12.48 2.91
C GLU A 24 13.80 -11.68 4.19
N VAL A 25 14.75 -11.65 5.13
CA VAL A 25 14.62 -10.86 6.35
C VAL A 25 14.46 -9.38 6.03
N ARG A 26 15.19 -8.85 5.04
CA ARG A 26 15.02 -7.45 4.60
C ARG A 26 13.64 -7.19 4.01
N LEU A 27 13.09 -8.14 3.23
CA LEU A 27 11.74 -8.03 2.68
C LEU A 27 10.68 -8.00 3.79
N PHE A 28 10.77 -8.89 4.80
CA PHE A 28 9.85 -8.87 5.94
C PHE A 28 9.92 -7.59 6.75
N LEU A 29 11.10 -7.00 6.95
CA LEU A 29 11.24 -5.73 7.66
C LEU A 29 10.69 -4.55 6.87
N ARG A 30 10.96 -4.52 5.55
CA ARG A 30 10.43 -3.50 4.64
C ARG A 30 8.90 -3.56 4.60
N GLU A 31 8.32 -4.75 4.50
CA GLU A 31 6.87 -4.98 4.44
C GLU A 31 6.12 -4.34 5.61
N VAL A 32 6.71 -4.36 6.81
CA VAL A 32 6.14 -3.75 8.02
C VAL A 32 6.74 -2.37 8.34
N ASN A 33 7.43 -1.76 7.38
CA ASN A 33 8.08 -0.45 7.54
C ASN A 33 8.95 -0.36 8.81
N TYR A 34 9.71 -1.44 9.12
CA TYR A 34 10.59 -1.55 10.29
C TYR A 34 9.91 -1.38 11.65
N HIS A 35 8.58 -1.48 11.73
CA HIS A 35 7.79 -1.39 12.97
C HIS A 35 6.93 -2.62 13.17
N CYS A 36 6.74 -3.02 14.42
CA CYS A 36 5.86 -4.15 14.74
C CYS A 36 4.41 -3.81 14.37
N PRO A 37 3.75 -4.59 13.49
CA PRO A 37 2.40 -4.27 13.01
C PRO A 37 1.33 -4.39 14.10
N LEU A 38 1.65 -5.03 15.24
CA LEU A 38 0.73 -5.20 16.35
C LEU A 38 0.84 -4.09 17.40
N CYS A 39 2.05 -3.63 17.73
CA CYS A 39 2.27 -2.66 18.83
C CYS A 39 3.01 -1.39 18.41
N GLY A 40 3.46 -1.28 17.16
CA GLY A 40 4.20 -0.11 16.68
C GLY A 40 5.66 0.00 17.14
N ALA A 41 6.18 -0.96 17.91
CA ALA A 41 7.57 -0.94 18.38
C ALA A 41 8.55 -1.01 17.21
N GLU A 42 9.62 -0.21 17.26
CA GLU A 42 10.70 -0.23 16.28
C GLU A 42 11.43 -1.60 16.29
N LEU A 43 11.53 -2.24 15.13
CA LEU A 43 12.13 -3.57 14.98
C LEU A 43 13.65 -3.51 14.76
N GLN A 44 14.15 -2.39 14.24
CA GLN A 44 15.56 -2.16 13.98
C GLN A 44 15.91 -0.72 14.26
N SER A 45 16.79 -0.41 15.20
CA SER A 45 17.22 0.94 15.51
C SER A 45 18.66 1.21 15.14
N HIS A 46 18.93 2.41 14.60
CA HIS A 46 20.27 2.97 14.36
C HIS A 46 20.80 3.68 15.61
N LYS A 47 20.87 3.01 16.76
CA LYS A 47 21.55 3.62 17.91
C LYS A 47 23.06 3.33 17.86
N GLN A 48 23.80 4.43 17.63
CA GLN A 48 25.24 4.63 17.75
C GLN A 48 26.10 3.45 18.28
N LYS A 49 27.08 3.03 17.46
CA LYS A 49 28.28 2.26 17.81
C LYS A 49 28.17 0.80 18.25
N LYS A 50 27.02 0.21 18.42
CA LYS A 50 26.88 -1.26 18.49
C LYS A 50 26.00 -1.73 17.34
N LEU A 51 26.47 -2.73 16.60
CA LEU A 51 25.69 -3.40 15.56
C LEU A 51 24.25 -3.61 16.01
N SER A 52 23.31 -3.28 15.14
CA SER A 52 21.89 -3.35 15.36
C SER A 52 21.45 -4.61 16.09
N GLU A 53 21.03 -4.46 17.33
CA GLU A 53 20.41 -5.55 18.07
C GLU A 53 19.13 -5.96 17.34
N ARG A 54 19.03 -7.22 16.92
CA ARG A 54 17.80 -7.74 16.31
C ARG A 54 16.69 -7.74 17.37
N LYS A 55 15.80 -6.75 17.29
CA LYS A 55 14.66 -6.60 18.19
C LYS A 55 13.41 -7.33 17.68
N PHE A 56 13.54 -8.14 16.63
CA PHE A 56 12.45 -8.80 15.95
C PHE A 56 12.71 -10.29 15.75
N GLN A 57 11.61 -10.98 15.45
CA GLN A 57 11.58 -12.37 14.95
C GLN A 57 10.62 -12.47 13.79
N ILE A 58 10.85 -13.42 12.89
CA ILE A 58 9.91 -13.73 11.80
C ILE A 58 8.94 -14.79 12.34
N ALA A 59 7.72 -14.35 12.55
CA ALA A 59 6.61 -15.16 13.07
C ALA A 59 5.87 -15.86 11.92
N HIS A 60 5.41 -17.09 12.16
CA HIS A 60 4.41 -17.73 11.31
C HIS A 60 3.01 -17.25 11.74
N ILE A 61 2.17 -16.84 10.80
CA ILE A 61 0.78 -16.45 11.07
C ILE A 61 -0.03 -17.68 11.44
N TYR A 62 -0.10 -18.67 10.55
CA TYR A 62 -0.52 -20.01 10.93
C TYR A 62 0.70 -20.77 11.46
N PRO A 63 0.64 -21.31 12.68
CA PRO A 63 1.79 -21.96 13.33
C PRO A 63 2.39 -23.06 12.45
N ASN A 64 3.72 -23.11 12.38
CA ASN A 64 4.44 -24.16 11.67
C ASN A 64 4.26 -25.55 12.35
N SER A 65 4.18 -25.57 13.69
CA SER A 65 3.97 -26.75 14.50
C SER A 65 2.83 -26.47 15.49
N PRO A 66 1.57 -26.46 15.03
CA PRO A 66 0.44 -26.11 15.87
C PRO A 66 0.23 -27.14 17.00
N THR A 67 -0.07 -26.68 18.20
CA THR A 67 -0.60 -27.54 19.25
C THR A 67 -1.99 -28.05 18.87
N GLU A 68 -2.46 -29.13 19.51
CA GLU A 68 -3.83 -29.65 19.29
C GLU A 68 -4.91 -28.58 19.45
N LYS A 69 -4.76 -27.73 20.48
CA LYS A 69 -5.65 -26.60 20.74
C LYS A 69 -5.61 -25.58 19.60
N GLN A 70 -4.42 -25.21 19.14
CA GLN A 70 -4.26 -24.27 18.01
C GLN A 70 -4.84 -24.86 16.73
N ALA A 71 -4.53 -26.11 16.40
CA ALA A 71 -5.05 -26.78 15.22
C ALA A 71 -6.59 -26.82 15.21
N SER A 72 -7.21 -27.15 16.35
CA SER A 72 -8.67 -27.14 16.51
C SER A 72 -9.26 -25.74 16.37
N THR A 73 -8.67 -24.74 17.05
CA THR A 73 -9.15 -23.34 17.04
C THR A 73 -9.05 -22.71 15.65
N LEU A 74 -7.99 -23.02 14.89
CA LEU A 74 -7.70 -22.41 13.61
C LEU A 74 -8.21 -23.24 12.41
N LYS A 75 -8.84 -24.40 12.63
CA LYS A 75 -9.23 -25.38 11.60
C LYS A 75 -10.00 -24.78 10.44
N VAL A 76 -10.98 -23.92 10.73
CA VAL A 76 -11.88 -23.31 9.74
C VAL A 76 -11.43 -21.93 9.26
N LEU A 77 -10.33 -21.42 9.77
CA LEU A 77 -9.87 -20.09 9.44
C LEU A 77 -8.99 -20.10 8.18
N LYS A 78 -9.05 -19.00 7.43
CA LYS A 78 -8.25 -18.80 6.23
C LYS A 78 -6.75 -18.90 6.55
N ARG A 79 -6.01 -19.58 5.67
CA ARG A 79 -4.55 -19.67 5.68
C ARG A 79 -3.97 -18.92 4.50
N LEU A 80 -2.78 -18.34 4.66
CA LEU A 80 -2.08 -17.63 3.60
C LEU A 80 -0.97 -18.48 2.99
N GLY A 81 -0.74 -18.31 1.70
CA GLY A 81 0.25 -19.06 0.94
C GLY A 81 -0.11 -20.52 0.73
N ASN A 82 0.74 -21.22 -0.03
CA ASN A 82 0.54 -22.64 -0.34
C ASN A 82 1.02 -23.56 0.79
N THR A 83 1.94 -23.08 1.62
CA THR A 83 2.50 -23.81 2.76
C THR A 83 2.70 -22.87 3.95
N CYS A 84 2.89 -23.42 5.15
CA CYS A 84 3.23 -22.62 6.33
C CYS A 84 4.56 -21.88 6.20
N GLU A 85 5.45 -22.34 5.32
CA GLU A 85 6.75 -21.71 5.03
C GLU A 85 6.68 -20.64 3.92
N SER A 86 5.52 -20.45 3.25
CA SER A 86 5.32 -19.38 2.27
C SER A 86 5.54 -17.99 2.88
N PHE A 87 6.02 -17.05 2.07
CA PHE A 87 6.25 -15.66 2.48
C PHE A 87 4.96 -15.02 3.05
N GLU A 88 3.83 -15.33 2.45
CA GLU A 88 2.52 -14.83 2.84
C GLU A 88 2.11 -15.27 4.25
N ASN A 89 2.61 -16.43 4.72
CA ASN A 89 2.32 -16.91 6.07
C ASN A 89 3.31 -16.43 7.13
N LYS A 90 4.25 -15.55 6.79
CA LYS A 90 5.28 -15.06 7.70
C LYS A 90 5.25 -13.54 7.80
N ILE A 91 5.61 -13.00 8.98
CA ILE A 91 5.63 -11.55 9.23
C ILE A 91 6.67 -11.21 10.31
N ALA A 92 7.30 -10.03 10.22
CA ALA A 92 8.21 -9.56 11.26
C ALA A 92 7.43 -8.98 12.44
N LEU A 93 7.69 -9.47 13.66
CA LEU A 93 7.14 -9.00 14.92
C LEU A 93 8.24 -8.65 15.92
N CYS A 94 7.99 -7.76 16.87
CA CYS A 94 8.86 -7.62 18.03
C CYS A 94 8.84 -8.89 18.89
N LYS A 95 9.90 -9.13 19.67
CA LYS A 95 10.03 -10.34 20.49
C LYS A 95 8.85 -10.55 21.44
N ASN A 96 8.32 -9.47 22.02
CA ASN A 96 7.18 -9.56 22.94
C ASN A 96 5.89 -10.01 22.22
N CYS A 97 5.54 -9.38 21.09
CA CYS A 97 4.35 -9.76 20.33
C CYS A 97 4.47 -11.16 19.74
N HIS A 98 5.67 -11.56 19.29
CA HIS A 98 5.92 -12.93 18.83
C HIS A 98 5.71 -13.96 19.96
N GLY A 99 6.28 -13.71 21.15
CA GLY A 99 6.10 -14.60 22.29
C GLY A 99 4.63 -14.75 22.70
N THR A 100 3.87 -13.64 22.74
CA THR A 100 2.43 -13.71 23.04
C THR A 100 1.69 -14.55 22.00
N GLN A 101 1.99 -14.37 20.71
CA GLN A 101 1.35 -15.16 19.65
C GLN A 101 1.67 -16.65 19.75
N ASP A 102 2.92 -17.03 20.02
CA ASP A 102 3.33 -18.43 20.13
C ASP A 102 2.63 -19.16 21.30
N TYR A 103 2.42 -18.47 22.42
CA TYR A 103 1.89 -19.08 23.64
C TYR A 103 0.38 -18.99 23.79
N GLN A 104 -0.28 -18.01 23.18
CA GLN A 104 -1.68 -17.68 23.44
C GLN A 104 -2.48 -17.37 22.17
N THR A 105 -2.25 -18.07 21.07
CA THR A 105 -2.97 -17.84 19.83
C THR A 105 -4.47 -18.14 19.99
N THR A 106 -5.28 -17.08 20.10
CA THR A 106 -6.73 -17.15 19.97
C THR A 106 -7.16 -17.01 18.51
N ALA A 107 -8.40 -17.34 18.17
CA ALA A 107 -8.93 -17.09 16.82
C ALA A 107 -8.93 -15.60 16.50
N GLU A 108 -9.22 -14.73 17.47
CA GLU A 108 -9.22 -13.27 17.31
C GLU A 108 -7.82 -12.73 17.03
N ASP A 109 -6.81 -13.15 17.80
CA ASP A 109 -5.41 -12.73 17.59
C ASP A 109 -4.90 -13.19 16.23
N TYR A 110 -5.26 -14.42 15.83
CA TYR A 110 -4.93 -14.95 14.52
C TYR A 110 -5.54 -14.10 13.40
N LEU A 111 -6.83 -13.80 13.45
CA LEU A 111 -7.53 -12.98 12.44
C LEU A 111 -6.96 -11.56 12.37
N LYS A 112 -6.63 -10.97 13.52
CA LYS A 112 -5.99 -9.66 13.59
C LYS A 112 -4.63 -9.65 12.89
N LEU A 113 -3.81 -10.69 13.10
CA LEU A 113 -2.51 -10.80 12.46
C LEU A 113 -2.64 -11.08 10.96
N LEU A 114 -3.61 -11.92 10.58
CA LEU A 114 -3.97 -12.23 9.19
C LEU A 114 -4.33 -10.93 8.42
N GLU A 115 -5.22 -10.11 8.98
CA GLU A 115 -5.62 -8.82 8.40
C GLU A 115 -4.41 -7.89 8.20
N LYS A 116 -3.51 -7.82 9.21
CA LYS A 116 -2.28 -7.03 9.09
C LYS A 116 -1.41 -7.50 7.94
N LYS A 117 -1.21 -8.82 7.81
CA LYS A 117 -0.43 -9.39 6.71
C LYS A 117 -1.08 -9.13 5.35
N GLU A 118 -2.37 -9.33 5.21
CA GLU A 118 -3.09 -9.04 3.97
C GLU A 118 -2.97 -7.57 3.55
N LYS A 119 -3.01 -6.65 4.52
CA LYS A 119 -2.75 -5.22 4.25
C LYS A 119 -1.33 -5.00 3.74
N CYS A 120 -0.32 -5.61 4.37
CA CYS A 120 1.06 -5.51 3.93
C CYS A 120 1.25 -6.08 2.50
N LEU A 121 0.66 -7.24 2.21
CA LEU A 121 0.73 -7.86 0.87
C LEU A 121 0.09 -6.97 -0.21
N ARG A 122 -1.07 -6.35 0.08
CA ARG A 122 -1.68 -5.38 -0.84
C ARG A 122 -0.78 -4.17 -1.07
N GLN A 123 -0.17 -3.63 -0.02
CA GLN A 123 0.74 -2.50 -0.13
C GLN A 123 1.96 -2.85 -1.01
N THR A 124 2.58 -4.01 -0.80
CA THR A 124 3.69 -4.48 -1.64
C THR A 124 3.25 -4.66 -3.10
N ALA A 125 2.08 -5.24 -3.35
CA ALA A 125 1.55 -5.39 -4.70
C ALA A 125 1.32 -4.04 -5.40
N LEU A 126 0.87 -3.01 -4.66
CA LEU A 126 0.73 -1.65 -5.17
C LEU A 126 2.10 -1.02 -5.53
N GLU A 127 3.11 -1.21 -4.69
CA GLU A 127 4.48 -0.75 -4.95
C GLU A 127 5.07 -1.45 -6.19
N ASP A 128 4.93 -2.76 -6.29
CA ASP A 128 5.42 -3.56 -7.42
C ASP A 128 4.73 -3.19 -8.74
N ALA A 129 3.42 -2.90 -8.71
CA ALA A 129 2.66 -2.46 -9.87
C ALA A 129 3.24 -1.20 -10.51
N THR A 130 3.92 -0.37 -9.74
CA THR A 130 4.48 0.93 -10.18
C THR A 130 5.98 0.93 -10.42
N ALA A 131 6.69 -0.11 -9.96
CA ALA A 131 8.16 -0.14 -9.95
C ALA A 131 8.80 0.04 -11.34
N THR A 132 8.11 -0.38 -12.42
CA THR A 132 8.60 -0.34 -13.80
C THR A 132 8.16 0.90 -14.59
N LEU A 133 7.32 1.77 -14.02
CA LEU A 133 6.83 2.96 -14.70
C LEU A 133 7.78 4.14 -14.46
N GLY A 134 8.36 4.67 -15.54
CA GLY A 134 9.28 5.83 -15.47
C GLY A 134 8.50 7.14 -15.57
N LEU A 135 8.55 7.95 -14.53
CA LEU A 135 7.91 9.26 -14.45
C LEU A 135 8.93 10.35 -14.03
N GLU A 136 10.18 9.96 -13.89
CA GLU A 136 11.19 10.74 -13.14
C GLU A 136 11.44 12.16 -13.66
N THR A 137 11.44 12.36 -14.96
CA THR A 137 11.80 13.66 -15.54
C THR A 137 10.60 14.57 -15.78
N GLU A 138 9.46 14.01 -16.07
CA GLU A 138 8.29 14.77 -16.54
C GLU A 138 7.47 15.36 -15.40
N ILE A 139 7.21 14.57 -14.36
CA ILE A 139 6.42 15.04 -13.20
C ILE A 139 7.24 15.90 -12.25
N GLU A 140 8.55 15.71 -12.16
CA GLU A 140 9.38 16.48 -11.23
C GLU A 140 9.27 17.99 -11.49
N SER A 141 9.33 18.40 -12.75
CA SER A 141 9.19 19.81 -13.11
C SER A 141 7.80 20.36 -12.80
N VAL A 142 6.75 19.56 -12.96
CA VAL A 142 5.37 19.92 -12.65
C VAL A 142 5.17 20.12 -11.15
N ILE A 143 5.63 19.17 -10.36
CA ILE A 143 5.48 19.23 -8.90
C ILE A 143 6.28 20.39 -8.30
N ARG A 144 7.51 20.63 -8.79
CA ARG A 144 8.33 21.76 -8.36
C ARG A 144 7.65 23.11 -8.63
N ASN A 145 6.89 23.22 -9.70
CA ASN A 145 6.14 24.42 -10.03
C ASN A 145 4.87 24.56 -9.19
N ILE A 146 4.17 23.46 -8.87
CA ILE A 146 2.98 23.51 -8.00
C ILE A 146 3.35 23.95 -6.58
N VAL A 147 4.46 23.44 -6.03
CA VAL A 147 4.94 23.79 -4.67
C VAL A 147 5.29 25.27 -4.52
N LYS A 148 5.64 25.95 -5.60
CA LYS A 148 5.98 27.39 -5.58
C LYS A 148 4.76 28.31 -5.50
N ILE A 149 3.54 27.76 -5.48
CA ILE A 149 2.33 28.57 -5.42
C ILE A 149 1.91 28.74 -3.98
N ASP A 150 2.53 29.66 -3.29
CA ASP A 150 2.08 30.11 -1.96
C ASP A 150 0.88 31.06 -2.03
N GLU A 151 0.52 31.57 -3.21
CA GLU A 151 -0.57 32.51 -3.42
C GLU A 151 -1.38 32.11 -4.66
N VAL A 152 -2.25 31.12 -4.52
CA VAL A 152 -3.36 31.00 -5.47
C VAL A 152 -4.50 31.83 -4.91
N ASP A 153 -4.78 32.99 -5.52
CA ASP A 153 -6.09 33.64 -5.39
C ASP A 153 -7.14 32.59 -5.77
N ILE A 154 -7.84 32.10 -4.76
CA ILE A 154 -9.01 31.23 -4.95
C ILE A 154 -10.13 32.16 -5.42
N GLU A 155 -10.03 32.66 -6.65
CA GLU A 155 -11.19 33.16 -7.35
C GLU A 155 -12.19 32.04 -7.46
N GLU A 156 -13.45 32.32 -7.18
CA GLU A 156 -14.57 31.37 -7.28
C GLU A 156 -14.55 30.71 -8.66
N LEU A 157 -13.87 29.55 -8.74
CA LEU A 157 -13.78 28.77 -9.98
C LEU A 157 -15.16 28.17 -10.26
N ASN A 158 -15.92 28.86 -11.11
CA ASN A 158 -17.15 28.36 -11.73
C ASN A 158 -16.82 27.22 -12.72
N TYR A 159 -16.14 26.18 -12.21
CA TYR A 159 -15.80 25.00 -12.99
C TYR A 159 -16.97 24.00 -12.92
N LYS A 160 -17.62 23.76 -14.07
CA LYS A 160 -18.52 22.60 -14.24
C LYS A 160 -17.69 21.34 -14.25
N ALA A 161 -17.23 20.92 -13.07
CA ALA A 161 -16.54 19.65 -12.90
C ALA A 161 -17.45 18.54 -13.42
N VAL A 162 -16.92 17.68 -14.30
CA VAL A 162 -17.50 16.34 -14.48
C VAL A 162 -17.72 15.77 -13.08
N PRO A 163 -18.88 15.21 -12.76
CA PRO A 163 -19.21 14.99 -11.37
C PRO A 163 -18.29 13.93 -10.76
N ILE A 164 -17.22 14.39 -10.11
CA ILE A 164 -16.38 13.57 -9.20
C ILE A 164 -17.29 12.73 -8.30
N ALA A 165 -18.49 13.24 -8.01
CA ALA A 165 -19.52 12.55 -7.26
C ALA A 165 -19.82 11.13 -7.77
N ASN A 166 -19.77 10.90 -9.09
CA ASN A 166 -20.10 9.62 -9.71
C ASN A 166 -18.94 8.60 -9.66
N LYS A 167 -17.77 8.99 -9.22
CA LYS A 167 -16.58 8.13 -9.11
C LYS A 167 -16.40 7.51 -7.72
N PHE A 168 -17.24 7.90 -6.76
CA PHE A 168 -17.11 7.47 -5.37
C PHE A 168 -18.41 6.85 -4.85
N GLU A 169 -18.27 5.73 -4.14
CA GLU A 169 -19.36 5.00 -3.53
C GLU A 169 -19.73 5.54 -2.14
N LYS A 170 -20.83 5.02 -1.60
CA LYS A 170 -21.22 5.27 -0.20
C LYS A 170 -20.13 4.68 0.72
N GLY A 171 -19.58 5.50 1.60
CA GLY A 171 -18.47 5.12 2.48
C GLY A 171 -17.11 5.74 2.11
N GLU A 172 -16.97 6.25 0.88
CA GLU A 172 -15.73 6.88 0.39
C GLU A 172 -15.75 8.43 0.54
N GLY A 173 -16.60 8.95 1.42
CA GLY A 173 -16.86 10.39 1.57
C GLY A 173 -15.62 11.21 1.90
N ALA A 174 -14.73 10.72 2.74
CA ALA A 174 -13.51 11.43 3.13
C ALA A 174 -12.56 11.64 1.93
N LEU A 175 -12.32 10.58 1.14
CA LEU A 175 -11.51 10.68 -0.07
C LEU A 175 -12.16 11.58 -1.11
N LYS A 176 -13.49 11.47 -1.30
CA LYS A 176 -14.26 12.34 -2.19
C LYS A 176 -14.10 13.82 -1.84
N ILE A 177 -14.19 14.17 -0.54
CA ILE A 177 -14.01 15.55 -0.07
C ILE A 177 -12.59 16.03 -0.35
N LYS A 178 -11.58 15.19 -0.04
CA LYS A 178 -10.16 15.48 -0.29
C LYS A 178 -9.93 15.77 -1.78
N VAL A 179 -10.31 14.85 -2.66
CA VAL A 179 -10.14 14.98 -4.12
C VAL A 179 -10.87 16.22 -4.64
N LYS A 180 -12.10 16.43 -4.21
CA LYS A 180 -12.88 17.62 -4.61
C LYS A 180 -12.21 18.93 -4.17
N GLY A 181 -11.64 18.97 -2.97
CA GLY A 181 -10.91 20.13 -2.46
C GLY A 181 -9.70 20.46 -3.34
N TYR A 182 -8.86 19.47 -3.65
CA TYR A 182 -7.70 19.68 -4.53
C TYR A 182 -8.09 20.09 -5.95
N VAL A 183 -9.14 19.50 -6.51
CA VAL A 183 -9.63 19.87 -7.86
C VAL A 183 -10.13 21.30 -7.87
N LEU A 184 -10.93 21.72 -6.88
CA LEU A 184 -11.41 23.09 -6.80
C LEU A 184 -10.25 24.11 -6.68
N ALA A 185 -9.24 23.79 -5.88
CA ALA A 185 -8.12 24.71 -5.64
C ALA A 185 -7.11 24.77 -6.81
N TYR A 186 -6.83 23.62 -7.47
CA TYR A 186 -5.64 23.54 -8.33
C TYR A 186 -5.91 23.10 -9.78
N PHE A 187 -7.13 22.71 -10.15
CA PHE A 187 -7.39 22.13 -11.47
C PHE A 187 -7.01 23.05 -12.64
N THR A 188 -7.46 24.30 -12.60
CA THR A 188 -7.18 25.28 -13.66
C THR A 188 -5.67 25.54 -13.76
N TYR A 189 -5.02 25.75 -12.62
CA TYR A 189 -3.59 25.97 -12.56
C TYR A 189 -2.79 24.78 -13.13
N ILE A 190 -3.10 23.56 -12.72
CA ILE A 190 -2.44 22.35 -13.23
C ILE A 190 -2.70 22.20 -14.74
N THR A 191 -3.90 22.51 -15.21
CA THR A 191 -4.24 22.48 -16.64
C THR A 191 -3.37 23.45 -17.43
N ASP A 192 -3.21 24.68 -16.97
CA ASP A 192 -2.43 25.70 -17.67
C ASP A 192 -0.93 25.39 -17.61
N LEU A 193 -0.45 24.81 -16.50
CA LEU A 193 0.91 24.34 -16.40
C LEU A 193 1.19 23.20 -17.39
N PHE A 194 0.35 22.20 -17.51
CA PHE A 194 0.50 21.12 -18.47
C PHE A 194 0.47 21.62 -19.93
N LYS A 195 -0.40 22.58 -20.26
CA LYS A 195 -0.41 23.22 -21.57
C LYS A 195 0.92 23.93 -21.87
N SER A 196 1.44 24.65 -20.89
CA SER A 196 2.72 25.34 -21.00
C SER A 196 3.89 24.37 -21.22
N LEU A 197 3.91 23.25 -20.49
CA LEU A 197 4.94 22.22 -20.62
C LEU A 197 4.84 21.47 -21.96
N ASP A 198 3.64 21.13 -22.41
CA ASP A 198 3.40 20.42 -23.68
C ASP A 198 3.85 21.25 -24.90
N SER A 199 3.80 22.59 -24.79
CA SER A 199 4.31 23.49 -25.82
C SER A 199 5.83 23.53 -25.96
N ASN A 200 6.59 23.02 -24.97
CA ASN A 200 8.04 23.10 -24.88
C ASN A 200 8.80 21.86 -25.41
N SER A 201 8.18 21.01 -26.21
CA SER A 201 8.75 19.86 -26.97
C SER A 201 9.45 18.73 -26.16
N THR A 202 9.75 18.89 -24.90
CA THR A 202 10.39 17.87 -24.04
C THR A 202 9.41 17.08 -23.18
N PHE A 203 8.18 17.57 -23.04
CA PHE A 203 7.10 17.00 -22.27
C PHE A 203 5.93 16.60 -23.18
N ASN A 204 5.31 15.46 -22.95
CA ASN A 204 4.14 15.01 -23.68
C ASN A 204 3.03 14.60 -22.72
N PHE A 205 1.98 15.42 -22.64
CA PHE A 205 0.86 15.21 -21.74
C PHE A 205 0.13 13.88 -22.01
N ASN A 206 0.01 13.45 -23.27
CA ASN A 206 -0.64 12.19 -23.60
C ASN A 206 0.15 10.98 -23.08
N ILE A 207 1.50 11.03 -23.16
CA ILE A 207 2.37 9.99 -22.58
C ILE A 207 2.18 9.92 -21.06
N LEU A 208 2.15 11.08 -20.40
CA LEU A 208 1.88 11.13 -18.97
C LEU A 208 0.52 10.53 -18.60
N CYS A 209 -0.54 10.88 -19.32
CA CYS A 209 -1.88 10.30 -19.13
C CYS A 209 -1.86 8.78 -19.30
N MET A 210 -1.16 8.26 -20.31
CA MET A 210 -1.01 6.80 -20.52
C MET A 210 -0.28 6.13 -19.36
N GLN A 211 0.76 6.75 -18.82
CA GLN A 211 1.51 6.21 -17.66
C GLN A 211 0.63 6.19 -16.41
N ILE A 212 -0.08 7.27 -16.12
CA ILE A 212 -1.01 7.38 -14.98
C ILE A 212 -2.13 6.32 -15.10
N ARG A 213 -2.75 6.20 -16.29
CA ARG A 213 -3.79 5.20 -16.55
C ARG A 213 -3.25 3.77 -16.38
N THR A 214 -2.08 3.47 -16.93
CA THR A 214 -1.44 2.16 -16.81
C THR A 214 -1.14 1.82 -15.35
N CYS A 215 -0.64 2.80 -14.59
CA CYS A 215 -0.40 2.67 -13.16
C CYS A 215 -1.71 2.33 -12.41
N PHE A 216 -2.76 3.11 -12.67
CA PHE A 216 -4.07 2.87 -12.05
C PHE A 216 -4.63 1.48 -12.38
N MET A 217 -4.58 1.06 -13.65
CA MET A 217 -5.07 -0.26 -14.06
C MET A 217 -4.36 -1.39 -13.33
N LYS A 218 -3.02 -1.34 -13.25
CA LYS A 218 -2.23 -2.33 -12.50
C LYS A 218 -2.57 -2.36 -11.02
N MET A 219 -2.78 -1.20 -10.40
CA MET A 219 -3.17 -1.10 -8.99
C MET A 219 -4.60 -1.62 -8.76
N ASN A 220 -5.52 -1.33 -9.66
CA ASN A 220 -6.91 -1.79 -9.57
C ASN A 220 -7.02 -3.33 -9.62
N ASP A 221 -6.11 -4.01 -10.32
CA ASP A 221 -6.04 -5.47 -10.38
C ASP A 221 -5.60 -6.10 -9.03
N THR A 222 -5.03 -5.33 -8.10
CA THR A 222 -4.55 -5.83 -6.80
C THR A 222 -5.65 -6.03 -5.75
N LYS A 223 -6.92 -5.75 -6.07
CA LYS A 223 -8.07 -5.76 -5.14
C LYS A 223 -7.95 -4.74 -4.00
N ALA A 224 -7.11 -3.73 -4.15
CA ALA A 224 -7.02 -2.61 -3.23
C ALA A 224 -8.26 -1.72 -3.32
N ASN A 225 -8.66 -1.10 -2.22
CA ASN A 225 -9.74 -0.11 -2.24
C ASN A 225 -9.24 1.25 -2.76
N LYS A 226 -10.17 2.16 -3.09
CA LYS A 226 -9.82 3.46 -3.69
C LYS A 226 -8.92 4.34 -2.82
N ASN A 227 -9.02 4.25 -1.47
CA ASN A 227 -8.11 4.97 -0.58
C ASN A 227 -6.68 4.39 -0.70
N GLU A 228 -6.55 3.06 -0.68
CA GLU A 228 -5.26 2.38 -0.84
C GLU A 228 -4.62 2.71 -2.21
N ILE A 229 -5.43 2.73 -3.28
CA ILE A 229 -4.95 3.09 -4.63
C ILE A 229 -4.53 4.56 -4.69
N PHE A 230 -5.34 5.48 -4.14
CA PHE A 230 -5.02 6.90 -4.11
C PHE A 230 -3.69 7.14 -3.38
N ASP A 231 -3.55 6.60 -2.17
CA ASP A 231 -2.32 6.75 -1.37
C ASP A 231 -1.10 6.12 -2.08
N ALA A 232 -1.27 4.98 -2.74
CA ALA A 232 -0.20 4.32 -3.49
C ALA A 232 0.22 5.13 -4.72
N MET A 233 -0.71 5.73 -5.46
CA MET A 233 -0.40 6.62 -6.59
C MET A 233 0.33 7.88 -6.11
N VAL A 234 -0.13 8.49 -5.03
CA VAL A 234 0.54 9.63 -4.39
C VAL A 234 1.96 9.26 -3.98
N GLN A 235 2.14 8.12 -3.32
CA GLN A 235 3.45 7.66 -2.88
C GLN A 235 4.37 7.34 -4.06
N TRP A 236 3.85 6.71 -5.11
CA TRP A 236 4.60 6.44 -6.34
C TRP A 236 5.13 7.72 -6.99
N ILE A 237 4.27 8.72 -7.21
CA ILE A 237 4.67 10.00 -7.78
C ILE A 237 5.70 10.67 -6.86
N ASN A 238 5.42 10.73 -5.55
CA ASN A 238 6.31 11.35 -4.59
C ASN A 238 7.71 10.71 -4.57
N ASN A 239 7.79 9.37 -4.61
CA ASN A 239 9.06 8.64 -4.68
C ASN A 239 9.83 8.95 -5.98
N LYS A 240 9.12 8.96 -7.14
CA LYS A 240 9.73 9.23 -8.45
C LYS A 240 10.26 10.67 -8.58
N THR A 241 9.64 11.59 -7.89
CA THR A 241 10.00 13.02 -7.90
C THR A 241 10.92 13.43 -6.74
N GLY A 242 11.52 12.48 -6.04
CA GLY A 242 12.50 12.75 -4.99
C GLY A 242 11.90 13.18 -3.65
N ASN A 243 10.63 12.83 -3.37
CA ASN A 243 9.92 13.15 -2.12
C ASN A 243 9.80 14.66 -1.84
N ILE A 244 9.46 15.44 -2.86
CA ILE A 244 9.43 16.91 -2.77
C ILE A 244 8.22 17.40 -1.98
N SER A 245 7.01 16.94 -2.30
CA SER A 245 5.78 17.33 -1.61
C SER A 245 4.67 16.31 -1.82
N LYS A 246 4.20 15.76 -0.71
CA LYS A 246 3.05 14.83 -0.73
C LYS A 246 1.77 15.55 -1.15
N GLU A 247 1.56 16.77 -0.69
CA GLU A 247 0.38 17.59 -0.99
C GLU A 247 0.29 17.90 -2.49
N ALA A 248 1.42 18.24 -3.12
CA ALA A 248 1.48 18.45 -4.57
C ALA A 248 1.16 17.16 -5.34
N CYS A 249 1.63 16.01 -4.88
CA CYS A 249 1.28 14.72 -5.45
C CYS A 249 -0.20 14.39 -5.29
N GLU A 250 -0.81 14.70 -4.13
CA GLU A 250 -2.25 14.55 -3.90
C GLU A 250 -3.06 15.43 -4.86
N ALA A 251 -2.62 16.66 -5.11
CA ALA A 251 -3.25 17.56 -6.09
C ALA A 251 -3.18 17.00 -7.52
N ILE A 252 -2.01 16.48 -7.92
CA ILE A 252 -1.82 15.85 -9.24
C ILE A 252 -2.68 14.60 -9.41
N VAL A 253 -2.71 13.69 -8.43
CA VAL A 253 -3.57 12.50 -8.51
C VAL A 253 -5.04 12.90 -8.59
N SER A 254 -5.46 13.91 -7.82
CA SER A 254 -6.83 14.46 -7.85
C SER A 254 -7.18 15.05 -9.22
N PHE A 255 -6.24 15.76 -9.87
CA PHE A 255 -6.38 16.25 -11.23
C PHE A 255 -6.65 15.12 -12.23
N PHE A 256 -5.87 14.02 -12.17
CA PHE A 256 -6.08 12.88 -13.06
C PHE A 256 -7.36 12.09 -12.74
N ILE A 257 -7.83 12.09 -11.51
CA ILE A 257 -9.16 11.57 -11.17
C ILE A 257 -10.23 12.40 -11.89
N GLN A 258 -10.12 13.74 -11.90
CA GLN A 258 -11.04 14.63 -12.60
C GLN A 258 -10.97 14.43 -14.11
N ASN A 259 -9.78 14.28 -14.70
CA ASN A 259 -9.56 14.07 -16.13
C ASN A 259 -9.86 12.66 -16.63
N CYS A 260 -10.53 11.82 -15.84
CA CYS A 260 -10.99 10.47 -16.20
C CYS A 260 -9.89 9.44 -16.49
N GLU A 261 -8.66 9.66 -16.06
CA GLU A 261 -7.57 8.68 -16.20
C GLU A 261 -7.49 7.72 -15.00
N VAL A 262 -8.09 8.13 -13.88
CA VAL A 262 -8.11 7.38 -12.61
C VAL A 262 -9.55 7.34 -12.10
N PHE A 263 -9.95 6.22 -11.56
CA PHE A 263 -11.31 5.88 -11.13
C PHE A 263 -12.38 6.07 -12.23
N TYR A 264 -13.04 4.99 -12.57
CA TYR A 264 -14.12 5.01 -13.56
C TYR A 264 -15.42 5.50 -12.94
N GLU A 265 -16.30 6.04 -13.77
CA GLU A 265 -17.66 6.33 -13.35
C GLU A 265 -18.40 5.05 -12.96
N ILE A 266 -19.13 5.12 -11.86
CA ILE A 266 -19.98 4.02 -11.39
C ILE A 266 -21.25 4.08 -12.27
N THR A 267 -21.32 3.21 -13.27
CA THR A 267 -22.56 2.99 -14.03
C THR A 267 -23.57 2.31 -13.11
N LYS A 268 -24.71 2.98 -12.86
CA LYS A 268 -25.83 2.42 -12.10
C LYS A 268 -26.58 1.38 -12.91
#